data_e72dd1fafdcd2130b57d086a3a396342
#
_entry.id   e72dd1fafdcd2130b57d086a3a396342
#
_cell.length_a   1.000
_cell.length_b   1.000
_cell.length_c   1.000
_cell.angle_alpha   90.00
_cell.angle_beta   90.00
_cell.angle_gamma   90.00
#
_symmetry.space_group_name_H-M   'P 1'
#
loop_
_entity.id
_entity.type
_entity.pdbx_description
1 polymer ?
#
loop_
_entity_poly.entity_id
_entity_poly.type
_entity_poly.pdbx_seq_one_letter_code
_entity_poly.pdbx_strand_id
1 'polypeptide(L)'
;MFDDIGGFLTTLVAGLPGIVIAMVVHEYAHARVADALGDYTPRMQGRLTLNPAAHVDPIGLLMLFIVHFGWAKPVQINPMNFSNPRRDDILVSLAGPASNLITSFIALIILVLLAKFDFPFSEGVLVVFNLIIVYNINFAIFNMLPIPPLDGSHILRNLLPYELARGYEQLERYSFIFLIIIIATPVLSYVFIPLQRLIFGLFQSIVNILL
;
A
#
# COMPACT_ATOMS: atom_id res chain seq x y z
N MET A 1 -28.42 -2.70 15.91
CA MET A 1 -27.05 -3.24 16.05
C MET A 1 -26.81 -4.45 15.17
N PHE A 2 -27.82 -5.28 14.82
CA PHE A 2 -27.66 -6.44 13.95
C PHE A 2 -27.95 -6.17 12.46
N ASP A 3 -28.66 -5.06 12.14
CA ASP A 3 -28.98 -4.69 10.75
C ASP A 3 -27.77 -4.20 9.94
N ASP A 4 -26.65 -3.89 10.62
CA ASP A 4 -25.42 -3.38 10.01
C ASP A 4 -24.38 -4.49 9.71
N ILE A 5 -24.57 -5.71 10.28
CA ILE A 5 -23.63 -6.83 10.08
C ILE A 5 -23.64 -7.31 8.63
N GLY A 6 -24.80 -7.34 7.99
CA GLY A 6 -24.94 -7.73 6.58
C GLY A 6 -24.21 -6.76 5.65
N GLY A 7 -24.40 -5.47 5.85
CA GLY A 7 -23.70 -4.41 5.11
C GLY A 7 -22.19 -4.42 5.34
N PHE A 8 -21.78 -4.62 6.60
CA PHE A 8 -20.37 -4.77 6.96
C PHE A 8 -19.71 -5.97 6.27
N LEU A 9 -20.32 -7.16 6.34
CA LEU A 9 -19.79 -8.37 5.69
C LEU A 9 -19.73 -8.21 4.17
N THR A 10 -20.74 -7.59 3.57
CA THR A 10 -20.76 -7.32 2.12
C THR A 10 -19.62 -6.41 1.71
N THR A 11 -19.40 -5.31 2.43
CA THR A 11 -18.31 -4.37 2.18
C THR A 11 -16.95 -5.03 2.37
N LEU A 12 -16.81 -5.85 3.39
CA LEU A 12 -15.60 -6.58 3.69
C LEU A 12 -15.25 -7.59 2.58
N VAL A 13 -16.22 -8.40 2.16
CA VAL A 13 -16.04 -9.37 1.06
C VAL A 13 -15.75 -8.65 -0.25
N ALA A 14 -16.47 -7.58 -0.57
CA ALA A 14 -16.24 -6.78 -1.76
C ALA A 14 -14.87 -6.06 -1.72
N GLY A 15 -14.35 -5.76 -0.54
CA GLY A 15 -13.04 -5.13 -0.32
C GLY A 15 -11.85 -6.07 -0.45
N LEU A 16 -12.05 -7.39 -0.26
CA LEU A 16 -10.97 -8.38 -0.30
C LEU A 16 -10.11 -8.31 -1.57
N PRO A 17 -10.67 -8.25 -2.78
CA PRO A 17 -9.86 -8.11 -3.99
C PRO A 17 -8.97 -6.87 -3.94
N GLY A 18 -9.52 -5.73 -3.50
CA GLY A 18 -8.77 -4.47 -3.41
C GLY A 18 -7.61 -4.54 -2.43
N ILE A 19 -7.81 -5.12 -1.26
CA ILE A 19 -6.78 -5.28 -0.23
C ILE A 19 -5.69 -6.26 -0.68
N VAL A 20 -6.09 -7.42 -1.22
CA VAL A 20 -5.14 -8.43 -1.71
C VAL A 20 -4.31 -7.87 -2.86
N ILE A 21 -4.93 -7.20 -3.82
CA ILE A 21 -4.21 -6.54 -4.93
C ILE A 21 -3.23 -5.51 -4.36
N ALA A 22 -3.68 -4.65 -3.44
CA ALA A 22 -2.82 -3.61 -2.87
C ALA A 22 -1.58 -4.20 -2.20
N MET A 23 -1.73 -5.23 -1.37
CA MET A 23 -0.61 -5.90 -0.71
C MET A 23 0.32 -6.59 -1.72
N VAL A 24 -0.24 -7.33 -2.67
CA VAL A 24 0.55 -8.13 -3.63
C VAL A 24 1.38 -7.24 -4.55
N VAL A 25 0.78 -6.20 -5.13
CA VAL A 25 1.53 -5.31 -6.04
C VAL A 25 2.59 -4.51 -5.31
N HIS A 26 2.32 -4.12 -4.07
CA HIS A 26 3.24 -3.40 -3.20
C HIS A 26 4.49 -4.25 -2.89
N GLU A 27 4.30 -5.43 -2.33
CA GLU A 27 5.39 -6.35 -1.97
C GLU A 27 6.17 -6.83 -3.20
N TYR A 28 5.46 -7.10 -4.30
CA TYR A 28 6.10 -7.45 -5.56
C TYR A 28 6.98 -6.31 -6.11
N ALA A 29 6.53 -5.06 -6.00
CA ALA A 29 7.29 -3.91 -6.45
C ALA A 29 8.59 -3.74 -5.65
N HIS A 30 8.55 -3.88 -4.32
CA HIS A 30 9.76 -3.91 -3.48
C HIS A 30 10.71 -5.01 -3.93
N ALA A 31 10.21 -6.25 -4.06
CA ALA A 31 11.00 -7.38 -4.49
C ALA A 31 11.66 -7.15 -5.85
N ARG A 32 10.91 -6.59 -6.80
CA ARG A 32 11.36 -6.38 -8.17
C ARG A 32 12.42 -5.29 -8.27
N VAL A 33 12.25 -4.19 -7.55
CA VAL A 33 13.23 -3.09 -7.54
C VAL A 33 14.48 -3.49 -6.78
N ALA A 34 14.38 -4.18 -5.64
CA ALA A 34 15.53 -4.70 -4.92
C ALA A 34 16.37 -5.64 -5.78
N ASP A 35 15.72 -6.60 -6.46
CA ASP A 35 16.39 -7.54 -7.39
C ASP A 35 17.09 -6.81 -8.55
N ALA A 36 16.47 -5.77 -9.10
CA ALA A 36 17.06 -4.96 -10.17
C ALA A 36 18.26 -4.13 -9.71
N LEU A 37 18.32 -3.78 -8.41
CA LEU A 37 19.42 -3.04 -7.79
C LEU A 37 20.53 -3.94 -7.21
N GLY A 38 20.40 -5.28 -7.38
CA GLY A 38 21.45 -6.25 -7.04
C GLY A 38 21.18 -7.05 -5.76
N ASP A 39 20.05 -6.78 -5.07
CA ASP A 39 19.67 -7.63 -3.94
C ASP A 39 18.81 -8.81 -4.41
N TYR A 40 19.42 -9.96 -4.59
CA TYR A 40 18.75 -11.20 -5.01
C TYR A 40 18.01 -11.91 -3.86
N THR A 41 18.00 -11.37 -2.66
CA THR A 41 17.29 -11.96 -1.50
C THR A 41 15.83 -12.25 -1.80
N PRO A 42 15.03 -11.29 -2.35
CA PRO A 42 13.63 -11.55 -2.70
C PRO A 42 13.45 -12.67 -3.74
N ARG A 43 14.34 -12.76 -4.73
CA ARG A 43 14.33 -13.81 -5.73
C ARG A 43 14.55 -15.19 -5.11
N MET A 44 15.54 -15.30 -4.23
CA MET A 44 15.87 -16.55 -3.54
C MET A 44 14.76 -17.03 -2.62
N GLN A 45 13.95 -16.09 -2.10
CA GLN A 45 12.78 -16.37 -1.27
C GLN A 45 11.49 -16.62 -2.07
N GLY A 46 11.54 -16.62 -3.40
CA GLY A 46 10.36 -16.81 -4.25
C GLY A 46 9.37 -15.66 -4.22
N ARG A 47 9.85 -14.42 -3.93
CA ARG A 47 9.00 -13.22 -3.80
C ARG A 47 8.77 -12.47 -5.12
N LEU A 48 9.47 -12.84 -6.20
CA LEU A 48 9.28 -12.26 -7.55
C LEU A 48 8.06 -12.88 -8.26
N THR A 49 6.90 -12.79 -7.63
CA THR A 49 5.63 -13.35 -8.13
C THR A 49 4.46 -12.46 -7.72
N LEU A 50 3.40 -12.47 -8.53
CA LEU A 50 2.12 -11.86 -8.16
C LEU A 50 1.15 -12.85 -7.50
N ASN A 51 1.62 -14.05 -7.12
CA ASN A 51 0.80 -15.00 -6.38
C ASN A 51 0.52 -14.48 -4.96
N PRO A 52 -0.74 -14.23 -4.58
CA PRO A 52 -1.08 -13.73 -3.26
C PRO A 52 -0.54 -14.59 -2.10
N ALA A 53 -0.45 -15.89 -2.26
CA ALA A 53 0.06 -16.80 -1.23
C ALA A 53 1.52 -16.50 -0.82
N ALA A 54 2.29 -15.83 -1.68
CA ALA A 54 3.64 -15.42 -1.35
C ALA A 54 3.69 -14.16 -0.47
N HIS A 55 2.66 -13.30 -0.50
CA HIS A 55 2.67 -11.96 0.08
C HIS A 55 1.64 -11.75 1.18
N VAL A 56 0.58 -12.55 1.23
CA VAL A 56 -0.48 -12.44 2.23
C VAL A 56 -0.09 -13.24 3.48
N ASP A 57 -0.16 -12.60 4.62
CA ASP A 57 -0.08 -13.26 5.92
C ASP A 57 -1.50 -13.67 6.35
N PRO A 58 -1.77 -14.98 6.57
CA PRO A 58 -3.11 -15.43 6.96
C PRO A 58 -3.59 -14.82 8.28
N ILE A 59 -2.67 -14.60 9.24
CA ILE A 59 -3.00 -13.97 10.53
C ILE A 59 -3.27 -12.49 10.31
N GLY A 60 -2.42 -11.79 9.53
CA GLY A 60 -2.63 -10.39 9.18
C GLY A 60 -3.96 -10.17 8.46
N LEU A 61 -4.31 -11.07 7.54
CA LEU A 61 -5.61 -11.04 6.86
C LEU A 61 -6.77 -11.28 7.85
N LEU A 62 -6.65 -12.26 8.75
CA LEU A 62 -7.67 -12.54 9.77
C LEU A 62 -7.86 -11.32 10.70
N MET A 63 -6.78 -10.68 11.14
CA MET A 63 -6.83 -9.51 12.01
C MET A 63 -7.51 -8.31 11.33
N LEU A 64 -7.40 -8.20 10.00
CA LEU A 64 -8.14 -7.18 9.26
C LEU A 64 -9.66 -7.34 9.43
N PHE A 65 -10.16 -8.58 9.53
CA PHE A 65 -11.57 -8.86 9.78
C PHE A 65 -12.00 -8.58 11.24
N ILE A 66 -11.11 -8.82 12.21
CA ILE A 66 -11.46 -8.73 13.64
C ILE A 66 -11.30 -7.29 14.16
N VAL A 67 -10.18 -6.66 13.84
CA VAL A 67 -9.79 -5.34 14.39
C VAL A 67 -9.66 -4.25 13.34
N HIS A 68 -10.05 -4.51 12.09
CA HIS A 68 -9.97 -3.59 10.95
C HIS A 68 -8.53 -3.12 10.65
N PHE A 69 -7.55 -3.84 11.13
CA PHE A 69 -6.14 -3.64 10.87
C PHE A 69 -5.48 -4.98 10.57
N GLY A 70 -4.68 -5.03 9.50
CA GLY A 70 -3.96 -6.21 9.07
C GLY A 70 -2.60 -5.86 8.48
N TRP A 71 -1.83 -6.89 8.17
CA TRP A 71 -0.49 -6.73 7.59
C TRP A 71 -0.25 -7.77 6.51
N ALA A 72 0.63 -7.42 5.58
CA ALA A 72 1.17 -8.33 4.58
C ALA A 72 2.36 -9.12 5.17
N LYS A 73 2.77 -10.15 4.48
CA LYS A 73 4.05 -10.83 4.74
C LYS A 73 5.16 -10.04 4.05
N PRO A 74 5.99 -9.26 4.80
CA PRO A 74 6.91 -8.33 4.19
C PRO A 74 8.01 -9.04 3.38
N VAL A 75 8.46 -8.41 2.30
CA VAL A 75 9.62 -8.84 1.54
C VAL A 75 10.88 -8.51 2.32
N GLN A 76 11.76 -9.48 2.46
CA GLN A 76 13.06 -9.29 3.10
C GLN A 76 14.03 -8.63 2.11
N ILE A 77 14.56 -7.48 2.47
CA ILE A 77 15.56 -6.72 1.71
C ILE A 77 16.88 -6.72 2.48
N ASN A 78 17.99 -6.92 1.77
CA ASN A 78 19.32 -6.81 2.34
C ASN A 78 20.08 -5.60 1.78
N PRO A 79 20.11 -4.46 2.49
CA PRO A 79 20.76 -3.25 2.00
C PRO A 79 22.27 -3.39 1.73
N MET A 80 22.92 -4.41 2.30
CA MET A 80 24.33 -4.68 2.07
C MET A 80 24.64 -5.17 0.65
N ASN A 81 23.62 -5.63 -0.08
CA ASN A 81 23.73 -6.07 -1.46
C ASN A 81 23.63 -4.91 -2.47
N PHE A 82 23.25 -3.71 -2.03
CA PHE A 82 23.10 -2.54 -2.88
C PHE A 82 24.44 -1.87 -3.16
N SER A 83 24.60 -1.35 -4.38
CA SER A 83 25.78 -0.58 -4.77
C SER A 83 25.82 0.78 -4.06
N ASN A 84 24.66 1.37 -3.80
CA ASN A 84 24.50 2.60 -3.03
C ASN A 84 23.37 2.41 -2.01
N PRO A 85 23.68 1.88 -0.80
CA PRO A 85 22.68 1.46 0.16
C PRO A 85 21.62 2.51 0.49
N ARG A 86 22.00 3.78 0.68
CA ARG A 86 21.05 4.85 1.00
C ARG A 86 20.09 5.17 -0.14
N ARG A 87 20.65 5.38 -1.34
CA ARG A 87 19.85 5.69 -2.53
C ARG A 87 18.96 4.53 -2.90
N ASP A 88 19.52 3.32 -2.92
CA ASP A 88 18.84 2.15 -3.42
C ASP A 88 17.73 1.70 -2.46
N ASP A 89 17.92 1.84 -1.12
CA ASP A 89 16.88 1.63 -0.12
C ASP A 89 15.72 2.63 -0.29
N ILE A 90 16.00 3.91 -0.61
CA ILE A 90 14.94 4.88 -0.95
C ILE A 90 14.14 4.44 -2.18
N LEU A 91 14.83 3.99 -3.24
CA LEU A 91 14.16 3.55 -4.47
C LEU A 91 13.29 2.32 -4.23
N VAL A 92 13.77 1.36 -3.44
CA VAL A 92 12.99 0.19 -3.04
C VAL A 92 11.76 0.62 -2.24
N SER A 93 11.95 1.49 -1.23
CA SER A 93 10.86 1.96 -0.37
C SER A 93 9.80 2.77 -1.12
N LEU A 94 10.18 3.50 -2.16
CA LEU A 94 9.24 4.20 -3.04
C LEU A 94 8.46 3.27 -3.97
N ALA A 95 9.02 2.11 -4.30
CA ALA A 95 8.44 1.20 -5.30
C ALA A 95 7.06 0.67 -4.90
N GLY A 96 6.88 0.30 -3.62
CA GLY A 96 5.60 -0.17 -3.09
C GLY A 96 4.49 0.86 -3.24
N PRO A 97 4.60 2.04 -2.59
CA PRO A 97 3.61 3.10 -2.72
C PRO A 97 3.35 3.53 -4.17
N ALA A 98 4.39 3.64 -4.99
CA ALA A 98 4.25 3.98 -6.40
C ALA A 98 3.44 2.94 -7.17
N SER A 99 3.68 1.64 -6.94
CA SER A 99 2.92 0.56 -7.56
C SER A 99 1.44 0.61 -7.20
N ASN A 100 1.11 0.94 -5.96
CA ASN A 100 -0.27 1.11 -5.52
C ASN A 100 -0.95 2.29 -6.23
N LEU A 101 -0.29 3.45 -6.34
CA LEU A 101 -0.85 4.59 -7.08
C LEU A 101 -1.06 4.26 -8.56
N ILE A 102 -0.13 3.57 -9.21
CA ILE A 102 -0.27 3.11 -10.59
C ILE A 102 -1.46 2.14 -10.71
N THR A 103 -1.59 1.19 -9.80
CA THR A 103 -2.70 0.22 -9.80
C THR A 103 -4.05 0.90 -9.63
N SER A 104 -4.14 1.86 -8.71
CA SER A 104 -5.34 2.68 -8.51
C SER A 104 -5.70 3.47 -9.78
N PHE A 105 -4.71 4.10 -10.42
CA PHE A 105 -4.91 4.86 -11.64
C PHE A 105 -5.38 3.98 -12.81
N ILE A 106 -4.77 2.81 -12.99
CA ILE A 106 -5.18 1.82 -14.00
C ILE A 106 -6.63 1.36 -13.74
N ALA A 107 -6.98 1.07 -12.49
CA ALA A 107 -8.35 0.66 -12.13
C ALA A 107 -9.37 1.76 -12.46
N LEU A 108 -9.03 3.03 -12.24
CA LEU A 108 -9.87 4.18 -12.61
C LEU A 108 -10.04 4.28 -14.14
N ILE A 109 -8.95 4.16 -14.91
CA ILE A 109 -9.02 4.16 -16.38
C ILE A 109 -9.94 3.05 -16.88
N ILE A 110 -9.77 1.83 -16.36
CA ILE A 110 -10.61 0.70 -16.75
C ILE A 110 -12.09 1.00 -16.47
N LEU A 111 -12.39 1.52 -15.28
CA LEU A 111 -13.76 1.85 -14.88
C LEU A 111 -14.39 2.91 -15.80
N VAL A 112 -13.63 3.97 -16.15
CA VAL A 112 -14.11 5.03 -17.06
C VAL A 112 -14.30 4.50 -18.48
N LEU A 113 -13.40 3.65 -18.98
CA LEU A 113 -13.55 3.03 -20.29
C LEU A 113 -14.76 2.11 -20.35
N LEU A 114 -15.00 1.29 -19.33
CA LEU A 114 -16.19 0.44 -19.25
C LEU A 114 -17.47 1.28 -19.29
N ALA A 115 -17.51 2.40 -18.57
CA ALA A 115 -18.65 3.32 -18.60
C ALA A 115 -18.80 4.02 -19.95
N LYS A 116 -17.70 4.45 -20.57
CA LYS A 116 -17.71 5.16 -21.87
C LYS A 116 -18.21 4.28 -23.01
N PHE A 117 -17.94 2.98 -22.96
CA PHE A 117 -18.38 2.01 -23.98
C PHE A 117 -19.70 1.31 -23.62
N ASP A 118 -20.46 1.83 -22.66
CA ASP A 118 -21.75 1.29 -22.20
C ASP A 118 -21.67 -0.22 -21.89
N PHE A 119 -20.52 -0.68 -21.38
CA PHE A 119 -20.34 -2.08 -21.04
C PHE A 119 -21.24 -2.44 -19.85
N PRO A 120 -22.12 -3.47 -19.98
CA PRO A 120 -23.03 -3.83 -18.91
C PRO A 120 -22.26 -4.45 -17.75
N PHE A 121 -22.25 -3.78 -16.62
CA PHE A 121 -21.71 -4.32 -15.38
C PHE A 121 -22.67 -4.10 -14.20
N SER A 122 -22.64 -5.02 -13.24
CA SER A 122 -23.47 -4.92 -12.05
C SER A 122 -22.95 -3.87 -11.07
N GLU A 123 -23.83 -3.37 -10.20
CA GLU A 123 -23.44 -2.47 -9.10
C GLU A 123 -22.31 -3.07 -8.24
N GLY A 124 -22.31 -4.40 -8.05
CA GLY A 124 -21.24 -5.09 -7.33
C GLY A 124 -19.86 -4.92 -7.96
N VAL A 125 -19.76 -4.92 -9.29
CA VAL A 125 -18.50 -4.67 -10.00
C VAL A 125 -18.03 -3.24 -9.76
N LEU A 126 -18.92 -2.26 -9.79
CA LEU A 126 -18.61 -0.86 -9.46
C LEU A 126 -18.04 -0.72 -8.03
N VAL A 127 -18.69 -1.38 -7.08
CA VAL A 127 -18.23 -1.37 -5.68
C VAL A 127 -16.82 -1.95 -5.57
N VAL A 128 -16.55 -3.09 -6.21
CA VAL A 128 -15.23 -3.73 -6.18
C VAL A 128 -14.16 -2.84 -6.79
N PHE A 129 -14.40 -2.23 -7.97
CA PHE A 129 -13.44 -1.32 -8.59
C PHE A 129 -13.18 -0.08 -7.74
N ASN A 130 -14.23 0.53 -7.16
CA ASN A 130 -14.06 1.65 -6.26
C ASN A 130 -13.21 1.28 -5.03
N LEU A 131 -13.43 0.08 -4.45
CA LEU A 131 -12.63 -0.40 -3.33
C LEU A 131 -11.17 -0.71 -3.73
N ILE A 132 -10.91 -1.22 -4.94
CA ILE A 132 -9.55 -1.36 -5.47
C ILE A 132 -8.87 0.01 -5.54
N ILE A 133 -9.54 1.02 -6.08
CA ILE A 133 -8.99 2.38 -6.20
C ILE A 133 -8.67 2.95 -4.81
N VAL A 134 -9.65 2.94 -3.92
CA VAL A 134 -9.53 3.55 -2.58
C VAL A 134 -8.47 2.85 -1.72
N TYR A 135 -8.47 1.51 -1.70
CA TYR A 135 -7.52 0.77 -0.88
C TYR A 135 -6.07 0.93 -1.38
N ASN A 136 -5.86 0.97 -2.69
CA ASN A 136 -4.53 1.21 -3.23
C ASN A 136 -4.03 2.63 -2.93
N ILE A 137 -4.87 3.66 -3.03
CA ILE A 137 -4.51 5.02 -2.60
C ILE A 137 -4.17 5.04 -1.10
N ASN A 138 -5.03 4.44 -0.27
CA ASN A 138 -4.82 4.42 1.18
C ASN A 138 -3.56 3.66 1.56
N PHE A 139 -3.27 2.55 0.90
CA PHE A 139 -2.07 1.76 1.16
C PHE A 139 -0.80 2.54 0.82
N ALA A 140 -0.83 3.29 -0.30
CA ALA A 140 0.26 4.19 -0.67
C ALA A 140 0.46 5.31 0.37
N ILE A 141 -0.62 6.02 0.77
CA ILE A 141 -0.55 7.10 1.76
C ILE A 141 -0.04 6.56 3.10
N PHE A 142 -0.57 5.41 3.55
CA PHE A 142 -0.19 4.81 4.82
C PHE A 142 1.30 4.47 4.86
N ASN A 143 1.80 3.79 3.83
CA ASN A 143 3.20 3.40 3.78
C ASN A 143 4.16 4.59 3.58
N MET A 144 3.69 5.73 3.10
CA MET A 144 4.50 6.96 3.03
C MET A 144 4.59 7.73 4.35
N LEU A 145 3.88 7.32 5.40
CA LEU A 145 4.07 7.90 6.73
C LEU A 145 5.49 7.64 7.23
N PRO A 146 6.17 8.66 7.77
CA PRO A 146 7.53 8.52 8.26
C PRO A 146 7.58 7.87 9.65
N ILE A 147 7.02 6.68 9.79
CA ILE A 147 6.89 5.94 11.06
C ILE A 147 7.30 4.49 10.82
N PRO A 148 8.34 3.98 11.48
CA PRO A 148 8.68 2.57 11.37
C PRO A 148 7.50 1.67 11.78
N PRO A 149 7.28 0.54 11.12
CA PRO A 149 8.09 -0.08 10.08
C PRO A 149 7.66 0.27 8.63
N LEU A 150 7.00 1.41 8.40
CA LEU A 150 6.46 1.81 7.10
C LEU A 150 7.58 2.33 6.16
N ASP A 151 7.36 2.25 4.85
CA ASP A 151 8.34 2.64 3.82
C ASP A 151 8.83 4.08 3.95
N GLY A 152 7.93 5.01 4.31
CA GLY A 152 8.27 6.41 4.55
C GLY A 152 9.34 6.59 5.63
N SER A 153 9.45 5.64 6.57
CA SER A 153 10.48 5.67 7.59
C SER A 153 11.88 5.36 7.01
N HIS A 154 11.98 4.41 6.10
CA HIS A 154 13.21 4.10 5.39
C HIS A 154 13.65 5.27 4.54
N ILE A 155 12.72 5.92 3.85
CA ILE A 155 12.99 7.12 3.05
C ILE A 155 13.53 8.24 3.94
N LEU A 156 12.82 8.56 5.03
CA LEU A 156 13.24 9.61 5.95
C LEU A 156 14.61 9.31 6.55
N ARG A 157 14.82 8.10 7.07
CA ARG A 157 16.11 7.68 7.66
C ARG A 157 17.27 7.91 6.69
N ASN A 158 17.10 7.52 5.42
CA ASN A 158 18.16 7.64 4.43
C ASN A 158 18.41 9.07 3.93
N LEU A 159 17.43 9.97 4.08
CA LEU A 159 17.56 11.40 3.78
C LEU A 159 18.22 12.19 4.94
N LEU A 160 18.14 11.68 6.17
CA LEU A 160 18.70 12.36 7.34
C LEU A 160 20.22 12.29 7.38
N PRO A 161 20.91 13.34 7.92
CA PRO A 161 22.29 13.25 8.33
C PRO A 161 22.50 12.10 9.33
N TYR A 162 23.71 11.52 9.34
CA TYR A 162 24.04 10.31 10.11
C TYR A 162 23.61 10.39 11.58
N GLU A 163 23.89 11.50 12.25
CA GLU A 163 23.57 11.68 13.67
C GLU A 163 22.05 11.64 13.94
N LEU A 164 21.27 12.26 13.07
CA LEU A 164 19.81 12.26 13.18
C LEU A 164 19.21 10.90 12.81
N ALA A 165 19.76 10.24 11.78
CA ALA A 165 19.35 8.90 11.38
C ALA A 165 19.51 7.90 12.53
N ARG A 166 20.66 7.96 13.25
CA ARG A 166 20.92 7.12 14.41
C ARG A 166 19.93 7.36 15.57
N GLY A 167 19.58 8.63 15.81
CA GLY A 167 18.54 8.97 16.79
C GLY A 167 17.15 8.46 16.37
N TYR A 168 16.86 8.56 15.08
CA TYR A 168 15.60 8.05 14.51
C TYR A 168 15.48 6.53 14.62
N GLU A 169 16.54 5.77 14.38
CA GLU A 169 16.59 4.31 14.57
C GLU A 169 16.27 3.89 16.00
N GLN A 170 16.61 4.72 16.99
CA GLN A 170 16.27 4.42 18.40
C GLN A 170 14.75 4.48 18.65
N LEU A 171 14.00 5.25 17.84
CA LEU A 171 12.53 5.32 17.93
C LEU A 171 11.87 4.06 17.35
N GLU A 172 12.58 3.28 16.54
CA GLU A 172 12.05 2.08 15.89
C GLU A 172 11.52 1.06 16.93
N ARG A 173 12.17 0.97 18.10
CA ARG A 173 11.70 0.13 19.21
C ARG A 173 10.31 0.49 19.75
N TYR A 174 9.87 1.72 19.55
CA TYR A 174 8.57 2.22 19.97
C TYR A 174 7.57 2.35 18.81
N SER A 175 7.97 1.98 17.61
CA SER A 175 7.21 2.15 16.38
C SER A 175 5.80 1.56 16.45
N PHE A 176 5.68 0.37 17.04
CA PHE A 176 4.39 -0.29 17.20
C PHE A 176 3.43 0.50 18.11
N ILE A 177 3.94 1.14 19.15
CA ILE A 177 3.17 2.00 20.05
C ILE A 177 2.72 3.26 19.30
N PHE A 178 3.61 3.91 18.55
CA PHE A 178 3.26 5.06 17.73
C PHE A 178 2.21 4.72 16.67
N LEU A 179 2.35 3.56 16.04
CA LEU A 179 1.40 3.09 15.04
C LEU A 179 -0.01 2.89 15.64
N ILE A 180 -0.09 2.23 16.81
CA ILE A 180 -1.37 2.04 17.51
C ILE A 180 -1.98 3.39 17.89
N ILE A 181 -1.21 4.33 18.43
CA ILE A 181 -1.70 5.66 18.82
C ILE A 181 -2.27 6.39 17.59
N ILE A 182 -1.56 6.36 16.46
CA ILE A 182 -2.00 7.02 15.24
C ILE A 182 -3.26 6.37 14.68
N ILE A 183 -3.36 5.04 14.68
CA ILE A 183 -4.55 4.33 14.23
C ILE A 183 -5.74 4.60 15.17
N ALA A 184 -5.51 4.67 16.49
CA ALA A 184 -6.55 4.91 17.48
C ALA A 184 -7.03 6.36 17.55
N THR A 185 -6.34 7.29 16.89
CA THR A 185 -6.67 8.72 16.92
C THR A 185 -7.22 9.18 15.56
N PRO A 186 -7.99 10.30 15.53
CA PRO A 186 -8.50 10.86 14.28
C PRO A 186 -7.38 11.47 13.39
N VAL A 187 -6.12 11.45 13.81
CA VAL A 187 -4.97 12.00 13.04
C VAL A 187 -4.90 11.42 11.65
N LEU A 188 -5.14 10.11 11.50
CA LEU A 188 -5.18 9.48 10.17
C LEU A 188 -6.21 10.14 9.26
N SER A 189 -7.42 10.42 9.76
CA SER A 189 -8.47 11.03 8.96
C SER A 189 -8.09 12.43 8.47
N TYR A 190 -7.39 13.22 9.31
CA TYR A 190 -6.92 14.55 8.93
C TYR A 190 -5.83 14.52 7.84
N VAL A 191 -5.06 13.45 7.75
CA VAL A 191 -4.02 13.27 6.74
C VAL A 191 -4.58 12.57 5.50
N PHE A 192 -5.32 11.47 5.70
CA PHE A 192 -5.79 10.61 4.60
C PHE A 192 -6.84 11.28 3.74
N ILE A 193 -7.86 11.92 4.35
CA ILE A 193 -8.96 12.49 3.57
C ILE A 193 -8.48 13.58 2.60
N PRO A 194 -7.66 14.57 3.00
CA PRO A 194 -7.13 15.56 2.05
C PRO A 194 -6.25 14.95 0.96
N LEU A 195 -5.33 14.04 1.32
CA LEU A 195 -4.43 13.40 0.36
C LEU A 195 -5.20 12.50 -0.62
N GLN A 196 -6.16 11.74 -0.14
CA GLN A 196 -7.05 10.93 -0.98
C GLN A 196 -7.79 11.79 -2.01
N ARG A 197 -8.40 12.90 -1.57
CA ARG A 197 -9.11 13.84 -2.44
C ARG A 197 -8.18 14.44 -3.48
N LEU A 198 -6.97 14.82 -3.07
CA LEU A 198 -5.96 15.39 -3.96
C LEU A 198 -5.55 14.38 -5.05
N ILE A 199 -5.17 13.16 -4.64
CA ILE A 199 -4.71 12.11 -5.56
C ILE A 199 -5.85 11.72 -6.51
N PHE A 200 -7.04 11.50 -5.99
CA PHE A 200 -8.19 11.12 -6.79
C PHE A 200 -8.59 12.24 -7.77
N GLY A 201 -8.57 13.49 -7.33
CA GLY A 201 -8.82 14.66 -8.18
C GLY A 201 -7.79 14.81 -9.30
N LEU A 202 -6.51 14.57 -9.01
CA LEU A 202 -5.44 14.55 -10.02
C LEU A 202 -5.68 13.42 -11.04
N PHE A 203 -6.03 12.22 -10.57
CA PHE A 203 -6.32 11.09 -11.44
C PHE A 203 -7.52 11.37 -12.37
N GLN A 204 -8.62 11.90 -11.82
CA GLN A 204 -9.78 12.29 -12.62
C GLN A 204 -9.44 13.36 -13.66
N SER A 205 -8.66 14.37 -13.29
CA SER A 205 -8.23 15.42 -14.21
C SER A 205 -7.42 14.85 -15.39
N ILE A 206 -6.49 13.93 -15.10
CA ILE A 206 -5.69 13.27 -16.14
C ILE A 206 -6.59 12.40 -17.04
N VAL A 207 -7.48 11.61 -16.45
CA VAL A 207 -8.40 10.75 -17.22
C VAL A 207 -9.33 11.58 -18.12
N ASN A 208 -9.86 12.70 -17.63
CA ASN A 208 -10.72 13.59 -18.42
C ASN A 208 -9.97 14.29 -19.58
N ILE A 209 -8.64 14.38 -19.52
CA ILE A 209 -7.82 14.90 -20.61
C ILE A 209 -7.54 13.81 -21.65
N LEU A 210 -7.39 12.56 -21.20
CA LEU A 210 -6.99 11.44 -22.05
C LEU A 210 -8.16 10.76 -22.76
N LEU A 211 -9.36 10.83 -22.18
CA LEU A 211 -10.56 10.08 -22.62
C LEU A 211 -11.76 10.97 -22.89
#